data_eccfba19620b0c31cf05e032d65c1b91
#
_entry.id   eccfba19620b0c31cf05e032d65c1b91
#
_cell.length_a   1.000
_cell.length_b   1.000
_cell.length_c   1.000
_cell.angle_alpha   90.00
_cell.angle_beta   90.00
_cell.angle_gamma   90.00
#
_symmetry.space_group_name_H-M   'P 1'
#
loop_
_entity.id
_entity.type
_entity.pdbx_description
1 polymer ?
#
loop_
_entity_poly.entity_id
_entity_poly.type
_entity_poly.pdbx_seq_one_letter_code
_entity_poly.pdbx_strand_id
1 'polypeptide(L)'
;MKTRRHAKILEIINNSSVETQEDLQALLSQAGYHVTQATVSRDIKELRLIKTPNQNGGYHYTTAKSGAEHISAKFHSIFASSVVSVRYAQNIVVVQCLPGMAQAACAAMDSLHWDQVVGTLAGDDTFICVVTTQQDAEDLVLELKKMMSDTER
;
A
#
# COMPACT_ATOMS: atom_id res chain seq x y z
N MET A 1 -23.16 -21.08 -9.65
CA MET A 1 -23.60 -19.67 -9.51
C MET A 1 -22.61 -18.81 -8.71
N LYS A 2 -22.17 -19.21 -7.52
CA LYS A 2 -21.27 -18.43 -6.67
C LYS A 2 -19.93 -18.08 -7.33
N THR A 3 -19.24 -19.04 -7.92
CA THR A 3 -17.93 -18.84 -8.56
C THR A 3 -17.96 -17.83 -9.70
N ARG A 4 -19.02 -17.87 -10.52
CA ARG A 4 -19.21 -16.89 -11.61
C ARG A 4 -19.49 -15.49 -11.09
N ARG A 5 -20.27 -15.38 -9.99
CA ARG A 5 -20.51 -14.09 -9.33
C ARG A 5 -19.24 -13.52 -8.72
N HIS A 6 -18.42 -14.33 -8.06
CA HIS A 6 -17.13 -13.91 -7.51
C HIS A 6 -16.17 -13.42 -8.60
N ALA A 7 -16.07 -14.13 -9.73
CA ALA A 7 -15.29 -13.68 -10.88
C ALA A 7 -15.80 -12.32 -11.41
N LYS A 8 -17.13 -12.13 -11.45
CA LYS A 8 -17.71 -10.86 -11.89
C LYS A 8 -17.45 -9.72 -10.90
N ILE A 9 -17.48 -9.99 -9.59
CA ILE A 9 -17.12 -9.00 -8.58
C ILE A 9 -15.66 -8.53 -8.79
N LEU A 10 -14.72 -9.46 -8.97
CA LEU A 10 -13.31 -9.11 -9.21
C LEU A 10 -13.14 -8.30 -10.50
N GLU A 11 -13.86 -8.65 -11.57
CA GLU A 11 -13.87 -7.89 -12.82
C GLU A 11 -14.39 -6.45 -12.60
N ILE A 12 -15.51 -6.29 -11.88
CA ILE A 12 -16.12 -4.99 -11.60
C ILE A 12 -15.16 -4.10 -10.81
N ILE A 13 -14.56 -4.60 -9.72
CA ILE A 13 -13.67 -3.79 -8.89
C ILE A 13 -12.33 -3.46 -9.58
N ASN A 14 -11.89 -4.27 -10.56
CA ASN A 14 -10.70 -3.96 -11.34
C ASN A 14 -10.96 -2.90 -12.43
N ASN A 15 -12.18 -2.82 -12.93
CA ASN A 15 -12.54 -1.93 -14.04
C ASN A 15 -13.27 -0.65 -13.59
N SER A 16 -13.72 -0.58 -12.34
CA SER A 16 -14.54 0.51 -11.81
C SER A 16 -14.14 0.83 -10.37
N SER A 17 -14.19 2.11 -10.00
CA SER A 17 -14.04 2.52 -8.61
C SER A 17 -15.35 2.25 -7.86
N VAL A 18 -15.37 1.22 -7.04
CA VAL A 18 -16.54 0.82 -6.25
C VAL A 18 -16.30 1.24 -4.79
N GLU A 19 -17.06 2.20 -4.30
CA GLU A 19 -16.84 2.81 -2.99
C GLU A 19 -17.71 2.19 -1.89
N THR A 20 -18.92 1.74 -2.24
CA THR A 20 -19.89 1.21 -1.29
C THR A 20 -20.37 -0.20 -1.66
N GLN A 21 -21.01 -0.89 -0.70
CA GLN A 21 -21.65 -2.18 -0.96
C GLN A 21 -22.86 -2.04 -1.89
N GLU A 22 -23.56 -0.93 -1.76
CA GLU A 22 -24.69 -0.55 -2.60
C GLU A 22 -24.27 -0.38 -4.05
N ASP A 23 -23.14 0.29 -4.31
CA ASP A 23 -22.58 0.42 -5.66
C ASP A 23 -22.23 -0.94 -6.26
N LEU A 24 -21.60 -1.81 -5.47
CA LEU A 24 -21.29 -3.17 -5.91
C LEU A 24 -22.54 -3.97 -6.23
N GLN A 25 -23.58 -3.86 -5.38
CA GLN A 25 -24.86 -4.52 -5.61
C GLN A 25 -25.54 -4.03 -6.89
N ALA A 26 -25.53 -2.72 -7.14
CA ALA A 26 -26.11 -2.12 -8.33
C ALA A 26 -25.39 -2.60 -9.62
N LEU A 27 -24.06 -2.60 -9.62
CA LEU A 27 -23.25 -3.07 -10.73
C LEU A 27 -23.43 -4.58 -10.99
N LEU A 28 -23.54 -5.39 -9.94
CA LEU A 28 -23.88 -6.81 -10.06
C LEU A 28 -25.25 -7.01 -10.66
N SER A 29 -26.26 -6.23 -10.26
CA SER A 29 -27.61 -6.29 -10.81
C SER A 29 -27.63 -5.94 -12.30
N GLN A 30 -26.88 -4.90 -12.71
CA GLN A 30 -26.70 -4.55 -14.13
C GLN A 30 -26.02 -5.68 -14.93
N ALA A 31 -25.13 -6.43 -14.29
CA ALA A 31 -24.48 -7.59 -14.90
C ALA A 31 -25.32 -8.88 -14.86
N GLY A 32 -26.59 -8.79 -14.42
CA GLY A 32 -27.54 -9.92 -14.38
C GLY A 32 -27.48 -10.76 -13.09
N TYR A 33 -26.77 -10.29 -12.05
CA TYR A 33 -26.69 -10.97 -10.75
C TYR A 33 -27.54 -10.24 -9.72
N HIS A 34 -28.80 -10.66 -9.57
CA HIS A 34 -29.72 -10.09 -8.56
C HIS A 34 -29.49 -10.75 -7.20
N VAL A 35 -28.80 -10.06 -6.32
CA VAL A 35 -28.44 -10.56 -4.98
C VAL A 35 -28.80 -9.54 -3.90
N THR A 36 -28.98 -10.05 -2.67
CA THR A 36 -29.24 -9.21 -1.51
C THR A 36 -27.94 -8.57 -0.98
N GLN A 37 -28.06 -7.48 -0.21
CA GLN A 37 -26.95 -6.84 0.47
C GLN A 37 -26.18 -7.83 1.38
N ALA A 38 -26.90 -8.73 2.06
CA ALA A 38 -26.27 -9.76 2.89
C ALA A 38 -25.36 -10.70 2.08
N THR A 39 -25.76 -11.03 0.86
CA THR A 39 -24.95 -11.84 -0.07
C THR A 39 -23.72 -11.06 -0.52
N VAL A 40 -23.86 -9.80 -0.89
CA VAL A 40 -22.74 -8.93 -1.27
C VAL A 40 -21.74 -8.79 -0.12
N SER A 41 -22.23 -8.56 1.10
CA SER A 41 -21.38 -8.47 2.31
C SER A 41 -20.58 -9.74 2.57
N ARG A 42 -21.20 -10.92 2.36
CA ARG A 42 -20.51 -12.22 2.48
C ARG A 42 -19.46 -12.41 1.39
N ASP A 43 -19.80 -12.08 0.16
CA ASP A 43 -18.86 -12.18 -0.98
C ASP A 43 -17.64 -11.29 -0.77
N ILE A 44 -17.81 -10.06 -0.28
CA ILE A 44 -16.70 -9.15 0.08
C ILE A 44 -15.77 -9.81 1.10
N LYS A 45 -16.30 -10.43 2.15
CA LYS A 45 -15.52 -11.12 3.17
C LYS A 45 -14.81 -12.36 2.61
N GLU A 46 -15.50 -13.18 1.83
CA GLU A 46 -14.93 -14.39 1.25
C GLU A 46 -13.83 -14.10 0.22
N LEU A 47 -13.98 -13.05 -0.57
CA LEU A 47 -12.98 -12.57 -1.52
C LEU A 47 -11.88 -11.75 -0.86
N ARG A 48 -11.97 -11.50 0.46
CA ARG A 48 -11.02 -10.68 1.23
C ARG A 48 -10.78 -9.32 0.58
N LEU A 49 -11.86 -8.68 0.12
CA LEU A 49 -11.76 -7.33 -0.41
C LEU A 49 -11.51 -6.34 0.72
N ILE A 50 -10.62 -5.38 0.47
CA ILE A 50 -10.27 -4.31 1.39
C ILE A 50 -10.63 -2.96 0.76
N LYS A 51 -10.79 -1.93 1.59
CA LYS A 51 -10.93 -0.55 1.13
C LYS A 51 -9.59 0.15 1.16
N THR A 52 -9.17 0.71 0.03
CA THR A 52 -7.96 1.53 -0.09
C THR A 52 -8.33 2.94 -0.53
N PRO A 53 -7.54 3.98 -0.13
CA PRO A 53 -7.76 5.33 -0.59
C PRO A 53 -7.67 5.42 -2.11
N ASN A 54 -8.57 6.21 -2.72
CA ASN A 54 -8.48 6.57 -4.13
C ASN A 54 -7.79 7.94 -4.29
N GLN A 55 -7.45 8.30 -5.53
CA GLN A 55 -6.77 9.56 -5.85
C GLN A 55 -7.61 10.82 -5.56
N ASN A 56 -8.92 10.67 -5.40
CA ASN A 56 -9.88 11.75 -5.18
C ASN A 56 -10.24 11.96 -3.70
N GLY A 57 -9.52 11.33 -2.77
CA GLY A 57 -9.74 11.46 -1.32
C GLY A 57 -10.83 10.55 -0.75
N GLY A 58 -11.44 9.67 -1.55
CA GLY A 58 -12.37 8.64 -1.10
C GLY A 58 -11.69 7.28 -0.91
N TYR A 59 -12.50 6.23 -0.74
CA TYR A 59 -12.06 4.84 -0.61
C TYR A 59 -12.78 3.98 -1.64
N HIS A 60 -12.09 2.96 -2.16
CA HIS A 60 -12.71 1.97 -3.05
C HIS A 60 -12.31 0.55 -2.66
N TYR A 61 -13.14 -0.42 -3.05
CA TYR A 61 -12.85 -1.84 -2.85
C TYR A 61 -11.78 -2.33 -3.83
N THR A 62 -10.85 -3.11 -3.30
CA THR A 62 -9.79 -3.78 -4.07
C THR A 62 -9.44 -5.12 -3.44
N THR A 63 -8.73 -5.97 -4.15
CA THR A 63 -8.14 -7.18 -3.56
C THR A 63 -6.98 -6.82 -2.66
N ALA A 64 -6.70 -7.64 -1.65
CA ALA A 64 -5.56 -7.43 -0.76
C ALA A 64 -4.22 -7.35 -1.52
N LYS A 65 -4.08 -8.12 -2.60
CA LYS A 65 -2.89 -8.09 -3.47
C LYS A 65 -2.77 -6.75 -4.21
N SER A 66 -3.82 -6.30 -4.88
CA SER A 66 -3.82 -5.01 -5.59
C SER A 66 -3.67 -3.83 -4.64
N GLY A 67 -4.23 -3.93 -3.43
CA GLY A 67 -4.06 -2.92 -2.39
C GLY A 67 -2.60 -2.81 -1.94
N ALA A 68 -1.91 -3.92 -1.74
CA ALA A 68 -0.49 -3.94 -1.41
C ALA A 68 0.38 -3.37 -2.53
N GLU A 69 0.07 -3.68 -3.79
CA GLU A 69 0.76 -3.12 -4.96
C GLU A 69 0.57 -1.59 -5.04
N HIS A 70 -0.64 -1.09 -4.78
CA HIS A 70 -0.93 0.34 -4.77
C HIS A 70 -0.20 1.08 -3.65
N ILE A 71 -0.17 0.51 -2.43
CA ILE A 71 0.60 1.04 -1.31
C ILE A 71 2.10 1.07 -1.66
N SER A 72 2.62 0.00 -2.25
CA SER A 72 4.01 -0.08 -2.70
C SER A 72 4.33 0.99 -3.73
N ALA A 73 3.49 1.19 -4.75
CA ALA A 73 3.68 2.23 -5.77
C ALA A 73 3.67 3.64 -5.17
N LYS A 74 2.76 3.90 -4.23
CA LYS A 74 2.69 5.17 -3.50
C LYS A 74 3.93 5.40 -2.64
N PHE A 75 4.42 4.36 -1.95
CA PHE A 75 5.67 4.41 -1.20
C PHE A 75 6.84 4.78 -2.10
N HIS A 76 7.02 4.10 -3.23
CA HIS A 76 8.08 4.40 -4.20
C HIS A 76 8.04 5.86 -4.65
N SER A 77 6.87 6.38 -4.98
CA SER A 77 6.70 7.77 -5.41
C SER A 77 7.10 8.78 -4.33
N ILE A 78 6.62 8.61 -3.10
CA ILE A 78 6.94 9.50 -1.97
C ILE A 78 8.43 9.38 -1.63
N PHE A 79 8.94 8.16 -1.55
CA PHE A 79 10.33 7.89 -1.19
C PHE A 79 11.30 8.51 -2.21
N ALA A 80 11.08 8.27 -3.48
CA ALA A 80 11.92 8.79 -4.56
C ALA A 80 11.94 10.33 -4.63
N SER A 81 10.78 10.98 -4.37
CA SER A 81 10.68 12.45 -4.40
C SER A 81 11.21 13.13 -3.13
N SER A 82 11.38 12.41 -2.04
CA SER A 82 11.68 12.98 -0.71
C SER A 82 13.08 12.67 -0.20
N VAL A 83 13.63 11.49 -0.54
CA VAL A 83 14.86 10.97 0.04
C VAL A 83 16.10 11.47 -0.69
N VAL A 84 17.06 11.97 0.09
CA VAL A 84 18.35 12.47 -0.38
C VAL A 84 19.44 11.41 -0.23
N SER A 85 19.50 10.72 0.90
CA SER A 85 20.52 9.71 1.18
C SER A 85 20.03 8.65 2.15
N VAL A 86 20.60 7.46 2.02
CA VAL A 86 20.35 6.33 2.92
C VAL A 86 21.68 5.76 3.37
N ARG A 87 21.92 5.69 4.67
CA ARG A 87 23.10 5.12 5.30
C ARG A 87 22.72 4.34 6.54
N TYR A 88 23.64 3.57 7.08
CA TYR A 88 23.44 2.85 8.35
C TYR A 88 24.65 2.95 9.26
N ALA A 89 24.41 2.75 10.55
CA ALA A 89 25.42 2.55 11.59
C ALA A 89 24.93 1.40 12.47
N GLN A 90 25.65 0.28 12.45
CA GLN A 90 25.26 -0.94 13.15
C GLN A 90 23.83 -1.37 12.76
N ASN A 91 22.90 -1.37 13.70
CA ASN A 91 21.49 -1.75 13.48
C ASN A 91 20.55 -0.56 13.32
N ILE A 92 21.06 0.61 12.97
CA ILE A 92 20.28 1.83 12.73
C ILE A 92 20.47 2.27 11.29
N VAL A 93 19.38 2.37 10.54
CA VAL A 93 19.35 2.96 9.20
C VAL A 93 18.93 4.41 9.32
N VAL A 94 19.68 5.29 8.69
CA VAL A 94 19.43 6.75 8.67
C VAL A 94 19.04 7.17 7.27
N VAL A 95 17.85 7.71 7.14
CA VAL A 95 17.29 8.22 5.87
C VAL A 95 17.17 9.72 5.94
N GLN A 96 17.98 10.41 5.16
CA GLN A 96 17.93 11.86 5.03
C GLN A 96 16.99 12.25 3.91
N CYS A 97 16.10 13.19 4.19
CA CYS A 97 15.07 13.66 3.28
C CYS A 97 15.23 15.16 3.00
N LEU A 98 14.46 15.67 2.05
CA LEU A 98 14.26 17.11 1.90
C LEU A 98 13.60 17.69 3.15
N PRO A 99 13.84 18.98 3.48
CA PRO A 99 13.24 19.63 4.65
C PRO A 99 11.71 19.48 4.67
N GLY A 100 11.18 19.08 5.83
CA GLY A 100 9.75 18.85 6.04
C GLY A 100 9.19 17.55 5.50
N MET A 101 10.00 16.70 4.85
CA MET A 101 9.53 15.49 4.14
C MET A 101 9.74 14.18 4.92
N ALA A 102 10.49 14.20 6.02
CA ALA A 102 10.83 12.98 6.75
C ALA A 102 9.59 12.27 7.32
N GLN A 103 8.63 13.00 7.85
CA GLN A 103 7.37 12.45 8.38
C GLN A 103 6.59 11.68 7.30
N ALA A 104 6.44 12.27 6.10
CA ALA A 104 5.73 11.64 4.99
C ALA A 104 6.46 10.39 4.46
N ALA A 105 7.79 10.47 4.31
CA ALA A 105 8.61 9.35 3.86
C ALA A 105 8.61 8.20 4.89
N CYS A 106 8.70 8.52 6.18
CA CYS A 106 8.63 7.54 7.26
C CYS A 106 7.26 6.85 7.34
N ALA A 107 6.18 7.62 7.26
CA ALA A 107 4.82 7.07 7.24
C ALA A 107 4.59 6.17 6.01
N ALA A 108 5.13 6.53 4.86
CA ALA A 108 5.09 5.69 3.66
C ALA A 108 5.85 4.38 3.88
N MET A 109 7.03 4.42 4.51
CA MET A 109 7.80 3.23 4.86
C MET A 109 7.07 2.34 5.87
N ASP A 110 6.46 2.92 6.90
CA ASP A 110 5.69 2.19 7.91
C ASP A 110 4.45 1.49 7.33
N SER A 111 3.92 1.97 6.21
CA SER A 111 2.79 1.34 5.51
C SER A 111 3.16 0.03 4.82
N LEU A 112 4.44 -0.21 4.59
CA LEU A 112 4.99 -1.48 4.14
C LEU A 112 5.44 -2.29 5.36
N HIS A 113 5.12 -3.56 5.38
CA HIS A 113 5.57 -4.42 6.47
C HIS A 113 6.98 -4.93 6.19
N TRP A 114 7.91 -4.53 7.05
CA TRP A 114 9.32 -4.93 7.02
C TRP A 114 9.59 -5.80 8.24
N ASP A 115 9.76 -7.09 8.04
CA ASP A 115 9.94 -8.04 9.15
C ASP A 115 11.17 -7.74 10.02
N GLN A 116 12.22 -7.17 9.41
CA GLN A 116 13.46 -6.80 10.08
C GLN A 116 13.39 -5.47 10.84
N VAL A 117 12.38 -4.63 10.60
CA VAL A 117 12.25 -3.30 11.23
C VAL A 117 11.54 -3.42 12.56
N VAL A 118 12.22 -3.04 13.63
CA VAL A 118 11.68 -3.00 14.99
C VAL A 118 10.81 -1.76 15.20
N GLY A 119 11.22 -0.62 14.65
CA GLY A 119 10.49 0.63 14.74
C GLY A 119 11.17 1.75 13.96
N THR A 120 10.44 2.85 13.79
CA THR A 120 10.89 4.04 13.08
C THR A 120 10.62 5.30 13.89
N LEU A 121 11.41 6.35 13.66
CA LEU A 121 11.23 7.66 14.27
C LEU A 121 11.63 8.75 13.30
N ALA A 122 10.72 9.69 13.02
CA ALA A 122 10.94 10.78 12.09
C ALA A 122 11.10 12.12 12.77
N GLY A 123 12.10 12.89 12.31
CA GLY A 123 12.25 14.32 12.57
C GLY A 123 11.69 15.15 11.40
N ASP A 124 12.29 16.31 11.15
CA ASP A 124 11.90 17.21 10.06
C ASP A 124 12.42 16.72 8.69
N ASP A 125 13.73 16.52 8.57
CA ASP A 125 14.44 16.15 7.35
C ASP A 125 15.11 14.77 7.40
N THR A 126 15.02 14.08 8.52
CA THR A 126 15.68 12.79 8.74
C THR A 126 14.76 11.85 9.51
N PHE A 127 14.69 10.60 9.10
CA PHE A 127 14.12 9.57 9.95
C PHE A 127 15.08 8.40 10.11
N ILE A 128 14.91 7.66 11.20
CA ILE A 128 15.69 6.48 11.50
C ILE A 128 14.80 5.24 11.55
N CYS A 129 15.37 4.11 11.16
CA CYS A 129 14.79 2.78 11.36
C CYS A 129 15.72 1.99 12.26
N VAL A 130 15.18 1.43 13.32
CA VAL A 130 15.89 0.47 14.15
C VAL A 130 15.55 -0.92 13.61
N VAL A 131 16.58 -1.68 13.24
CA VAL A 131 16.43 -3.05 12.72
C VAL A 131 17.05 -4.08 13.67
N THR A 132 16.78 -5.35 13.44
CA THR A 132 17.15 -6.40 14.40
C THR A 132 18.65 -6.64 14.46
N THR A 133 19.33 -6.61 13.31
CA THR A 133 20.78 -6.88 13.21
C THR A 133 21.48 -5.89 12.28
N GLN A 134 22.82 -5.85 12.35
CA GLN A 134 23.61 -5.07 11.39
C GLN A 134 23.41 -5.56 9.95
N GLN A 135 23.31 -6.86 9.74
CA GLN A 135 23.07 -7.42 8.42
C GLN A 135 21.71 -6.95 7.85
N ASP A 136 20.68 -6.90 8.70
CA ASP A 136 19.37 -6.36 8.30
C ASP A 136 19.46 -4.88 7.91
N ALA A 137 20.31 -4.10 8.57
CA ALA A 137 20.55 -2.71 8.20
C ALA A 137 21.22 -2.58 6.84
N GLU A 138 22.23 -3.39 6.56
CA GLU A 138 22.91 -3.43 5.26
C GLU A 138 21.95 -3.81 4.15
N ASP A 139 21.15 -4.85 4.34
CA ASP A 139 20.17 -5.33 3.37
C ASP A 139 19.08 -4.29 3.11
N LEU A 140 18.56 -3.64 4.16
CA LEU A 140 17.57 -2.57 4.04
C LEU A 140 18.10 -1.36 3.27
N VAL A 141 19.34 -0.95 3.54
CA VAL A 141 19.99 0.15 2.80
C VAL A 141 20.11 -0.17 1.32
N LEU A 142 20.48 -1.41 0.96
CA LEU A 142 20.56 -1.84 -0.43
C LEU A 142 19.20 -1.80 -1.13
N GLU A 143 18.14 -2.27 -0.48
CA GLU A 143 16.77 -2.23 -1.01
C GLU A 143 16.29 -0.78 -1.20
N LEU A 144 16.49 0.08 -0.21
CA LEU A 144 16.07 1.48 -0.28
C LEU A 144 16.85 2.26 -1.37
N LYS A 145 18.14 1.99 -1.55
CA LYS A 145 18.93 2.60 -2.63
C LYS A 145 18.50 2.15 -4.02
N LYS A 146 18.06 0.90 -4.20
CA LYS A 146 17.48 0.44 -5.47
C LYS A 146 16.21 1.22 -5.80
N MET A 147 15.37 1.47 -4.81
CA MET A 147 14.15 2.27 -4.98
C MET A 147 14.43 3.71 -5.41
N MET A 148 15.55 4.31 -4.96
CA MET A 148 15.98 5.64 -5.41
C MET A 148 16.42 5.65 -6.88
N SER A 149 17.11 4.60 -7.34
CA SER A 149 17.67 4.54 -8.70
C SER A 149 16.64 4.16 -9.77
N ASP A 150 15.56 3.47 -9.43
CA ASP A 150 14.53 3.08 -10.39
C ASP A 150 13.66 4.27 -10.87
N THR A 151 13.83 5.45 -10.26
CA THR A 151 13.07 6.66 -10.61
C THR A 151 13.77 7.53 -11.66
N GLU A 152 15.03 7.25 -11.99
CA GLU A 152 15.81 7.98 -13.03
C GLU A 152 15.65 7.37 -14.44
N ARG A 153 14.69 6.46 -14.63
CA ARG A 153 14.39 5.88 -15.95
C ARG A 153 12.97 6.30 -16.43
#